data_3205c1086371a2928508d6b191bfffae
#
_entry.id   3205c1086371a2928508d6b191bfffae
#
_cell.length_a   1.000
_cell.length_b   1.000
_cell.length_c   1.000
_cell.angle_alpha   90.00
_cell.angle_beta   90.00
_cell.angle_gamma   90.00
#
_symmetry.space_group_name_H-M   'P 1'
#
loop_
_entity.id
_entity.type
_entity.pdbx_description
1 polymer ?
#
loop_
_entity_poly.entity_id
_entity_poly.type
_entity_poly.pdbx_seq_one_letter_code
_entity_poly.pdbx_strand_id
1 'polypeptide(L)'
;MSEVNEERDTGTLEPETRRQELVIGGFGDLFKSNCPWQTAGFALPDGSFWAYREPNATVVAQGHRLKVVAAPLTRSNDRVQILDNAKHMYFTRERVAVPEGGVLTIDVRISALGYGTTPRDLYDGFVSYNLLDFETGTAIDFFVSNDVIATVYARLPFPGVPAPETGDQRYFAIFKELDVPTSAGMPHDYRIDYDQGQNHVRWWVDGTLVNEEENVPDRIGGFTLAMGLMTEKDIVGGKSVSLHGQGLQGEWSETRVTLT
;
A
#
# COMPACT_ATOMS: atom_id res chain seq x y z
N MET A 1 27.93 61.33 29.66
CA MET A 1 27.96 59.86 29.83
C MET A 1 26.62 59.38 29.46
N SER A 2 26.47 58.90 28.25
CA SER A 2 25.23 58.32 27.71
C SER A 2 25.45 56.81 27.54
N GLU A 3 24.75 56.02 28.33
CA GLU A 3 24.76 54.57 28.24
C GLU A 3 23.96 54.13 26.98
N VAL A 4 24.60 53.42 26.10
CA VAL A 4 23.99 52.77 24.95
C VAL A 4 23.53 51.38 25.41
N ASN A 5 22.23 51.16 25.50
CA ASN A 5 21.64 49.82 25.69
C ASN A 5 21.72 49.06 24.37
N GLU A 6 22.54 48.04 24.30
CA GLU A 6 22.49 47.02 23.26
C GLU A 6 21.37 46.04 23.61
N GLU A 7 20.28 46.11 22.86
CA GLU A 7 19.28 45.02 22.78
C GLU A 7 19.89 43.83 22.05
N ARG A 8 20.11 42.73 22.80
CA ARG A 8 20.44 41.43 22.21
C ARG A 8 19.18 40.85 21.61
N ASP A 9 19.11 40.88 20.28
CA ASP A 9 18.16 40.09 19.51
C ASP A 9 18.45 38.59 19.72
N THR A 10 17.66 37.92 20.56
CA THR A 10 17.66 36.48 20.70
C THR A 10 16.75 35.89 19.62
N GLY A 11 17.26 35.85 18.41
CA GLY A 11 16.60 35.13 17.32
C GLY A 11 16.38 33.67 17.72
N THR A 12 15.15 33.33 17.99
CA THR A 12 14.67 31.95 18.17
C THR A 12 14.83 31.25 16.83
N LEU A 13 15.87 30.47 16.67
CA LEU A 13 16.02 29.58 15.53
C LEU A 13 14.90 28.55 15.61
N GLU A 14 13.90 28.66 14.74
CA GLU A 14 12.95 27.56 14.54
C GLU A 14 13.74 26.30 14.14
N PRO A 15 13.42 25.13 14.71
CA PRO A 15 14.11 23.89 14.32
C PRO A 15 13.84 23.63 12.83
N GLU A 16 14.90 23.66 12.03
CA GLU A 16 14.83 23.21 10.63
C GLU A 16 14.26 21.80 10.62
N THR A 17 13.04 21.63 10.11
CA THR A 17 12.41 20.34 9.89
C THR A 17 13.29 19.55 8.92
N ARG A 18 14.01 18.56 9.45
CA ARG A 18 15.04 17.83 8.71
C ARG A 18 14.34 16.88 7.73
N ARG A 19 14.24 17.27 6.47
CA ARG A 19 13.74 16.40 5.40
C ARG A 19 14.71 15.23 5.19
N GLN A 20 14.21 14.01 5.28
CA GLN A 20 14.94 12.80 4.96
C GLN A 20 14.32 12.12 3.74
N GLU A 21 15.14 11.77 2.77
CA GLU A 21 14.72 11.01 1.58
C GLU A 21 15.41 9.65 1.56
N LEU A 22 14.67 8.61 1.21
CA LEU A 22 15.20 7.28 0.95
C LEU A 22 14.49 6.63 -0.24
N VAL A 23 15.18 5.70 -0.90
CA VAL A 23 14.64 4.92 -2.01
C VAL A 23 14.63 3.45 -1.61
N ILE A 24 13.44 2.84 -1.67
CA ILE A 24 13.26 1.40 -1.43
C ILE A 24 13.12 0.72 -2.79
N GLY A 25 14.23 0.14 -3.24
CA GLY A 25 14.33 -0.57 -4.51
C GLY A 25 14.89 -1.98 -4.31
N GLY A 26 16.01 -2.28 -4.95
CA GLY A 26 16.73 -3.54 -4.77
C GLY A 26 16.03 -4.75 -5.40
N PHE A 27 15.17 -4.54 -6.39
CA PHE A 27 14.41 -5.62 -7.05
C PHE A 27 15.30 -6.68 -7.69
N GLY A 28 16.51 -6.32 -8.14
CA GLY A 28 17.49 -7.29 -8.66
C GLY A 28 17.90 -8.36 -7.65
N ASP A 29 17.71 -8.10 -6.38
CA ASP A 29 18.02 -8.99 -5.26
C ASP A 29 16.78 -9.59 -4.59
N LEU A 30 15.61 -9.53 -5.24
CA LEU A 30 14.30 -9.88 -4.67
C LEU A 30 14.25 -11.25 -3.96
N PHE A 31 15.11 -12.18 -4.36
CA PHE A 31 15.20 -13.53 -3.77
C PHE A 31 16.36 -13.67 -2.79
N LYS A 32 17.10 -12.61 -2.50
CA LYS A 32 18.19 -12.62 -1.54
C LYS A 32 17.75 -12.09 -0.18
N SER A 33 18.43 -12.52 0.86
CA SER A 33 18.09 -12.11 2.25
C SER A 33 18.28 -10.63 2.56
N ASN A 34 19.11 -9.94 1.78
CA ASN A 34 19.37 -8.49 1.92
C ASN A 34 18.43 -7.61 1.09
N CYS A 35 17.52 -8.19 0.31
CA CYS A 35 16.50 -7.41 -0.40
C CYS A 35 15.56 -6.73 0.60
N PRO A 36 15.22 -5.44 0.43
CA PRO A 36 14.23 -4.76 1.26
C PRO A 36 12.83 -5.40 1.20
N TRP A 37 12.54 -6.13 0.12
CA TRP A 37 11.27 -6.79 -0.13
C TRP A 37 11.33 -8.29 0.15
N GLN A 38 10.23 -8.85 0.58
CA GLN A 38 10.03 -10.29 0.78
C GLN A 38 8.64 -10.69 0.32
N THR A 39 8.45 -11.98 0.00
CA THR A 39 7.10 -12.51 -0.25
C THR A 39 6.20 -12.21 0.96
N ALA A 40 5.05 -11.61 0.71
CA ALA A 40 4.06 -11.35 1.73
C ALA A 40 3.45 -12.65 2.27
N GLY A 41 3.04 -12.65 3.53
CA GLY A 41 2.40 -13.81 4.14
C GLY A 41 2.21 -13.64 5.64
N PHE A 42 1.56 -14.67 6.23
CA PHE A 42 1.24 -14.68 7.66
C PHE A 42 1.53 -16.06 8.26
N ALA A 43 1.92 -16.05 9.54
CA ALA A 43 1.93 -17.27 10.33
C ALA A 43 0.48 -17.73 10.59
N LEU A 44 0.22 -19.00 10.39
CA LEU A 44 -1.07 -19.62 10.71
C LEU A 44 -1.09 -20.15 12.15
N PRO A 45 -2.28 -20.35 12.75
CA PRO A 45 -2.40 -20.88 14.12
C PRO A 45 -1.75 -22.24 14.34
N ASP A 46 -1.59 -23.04 13.28
CA ASP A 46 -0.91 -24.35 13.33
C ASP A 46 0.62 -24.26 13.26
N GLY A 47 1.17 -23.04 13.24
CA GLY A 47 2.60 -22.77 13.12
C GLY A 47 3.16 -22.81 11.70
N SER A 48 2.35 -23.13 10.71
CA SER A 48 2.75 -23.03 9.30
C SER A 48 2.74 -21.58 8.83
N PHE A 49 3.38 -21.32 7.69
CA PHE A 49 3.42 -19.98 7.07
C PHE A 49 2.65 -19.98 5.76
N TRP A 50 1.66 -19.13 5.65
CA TRP A 50 0.96 -18.90 4.39
C TRP A 50 1.62 -17.77 3.61
N ALA A 51 2.18 -18.10 2.44
CA ALA A 51 2.75 -17.11 1.54
C ALA A 51 1.75 -16.72 0.44
N TYR A 52 1.57 -15.43 0.22
CA TYR A 52 0.81 -14.91 -0.92
C TYR A 52 1.65 -15.01 -2.20
N ARG A 53 1.69 -16.20 -2.76
CA ARG A 53 2.49 -16.53 -3.93
C ARG A 53 1.67 -17.31 -4.95
N GLU A 54 1.42 -16.69 -6.09
CA GLU A 54 0.83 -17.35 -7.23
C GLU A 54 1.90 -18.26 -7.89
N PRO A 55 1.66 -19.59 -8.01
CA PRO A 55 2.64 -20.50 -8.58
C PRO A 55 3.04 -20.21 -10.02
N ASN A 56 2.09 -19.67 -10.82
CA ASN A 56 2.32 -19.31 -12.22
C ASN A 56 2.94 -17.91 -12.41
N ALA A 57 3.27 -17.23 -11.33
CA ALA A 57 3.82 -15.88 -11.46
C ALA A 57 5.22 -15.91 -12.10
N THR A 58 5.38 -15.10 -13.13
CA THR A 58 6.68 -14.71 -13.67
C THR A 58 7.07 -13.36 -13.12
N VAL A 59 8.24 -13.31 -12.48
CA VAL A 59 8.76 -12.10 -11.84
C VAL A 59 10.00 -11.64 -12.59
N VAL A 60 9.98 -10.41 -13.07
CA VAL A 60 11.09 -9.78 -13.78
C VAL A 60 11.50 -8.52 -13.02
N ALA A 61 12.74 -8.53 -12.53
CA ALA A 61 13.36 -7.36 -11.93
C ALA A 61 14.43 -6.83 -12.90
N GLN A 62 14.24 -5.61 -13.40
CA GLN A 62 15.16 -5.00 -14.35
C GLN A 62 15.39 -3.52 -14.01
N GLY A 63 16.65 -3.19 -13.69
CA GLY A 63 16.99 -1.85 -13.24
C GLY A 63 16.21 -1.45 -11.99
N HIS A 64 15.47 -0.36 -12.08
CA HIS A 64 14.67 0.21 -10.99
C HIS A 64 13.18 -0.19 -11.07
N ARG A 65 12.86 -1.30 -11.77
CA ARG A 65 11.47 -1.74 -11.98
C ARG A 65 11.28 -3.20 -11.60
N LEU A 66 10.12 -3.46 -11.01
CA LEU A 66 9.60 -4.80 -10.79
C LEU A 66 8.38 -5.00 -11.68
N LYS A 67 8.38 -6.09 -12.44
CA LYS A 67 7.22 -6.56 -13.21
C LYS A 67 6.83 -7.95 -12.72
N VAL A 68 5.56 -8.14 -12.45
CA VAL A 68 4.98 -9.43 -12.08
C VAL A 68 3.84 -9.75 -13.04
N VAL A 69 3.85 -10.96 -13.60
CA VAL A 69 2.79 -11.48 -14.46
C VAL A 69 2.28 -12.78 -13.87
N ALA A 70 1.01 -12.87 -13.57
CA ALA A 70 0.32 -14.09 -13.16
C ALA A 70 -0.88 -14.31 -14.09
N ALA A 71 -0.72 -15.16 -15.09
CA ALA A 71 -1.74 -15.42 -16.11
C ALA A 71 -1.72 -16.89 -16.53
N PRO A 72 -2.78 -17.67 -16.21
CA PRO A 72 -3.88 -17.28 -15.33
C PRO A 72 -3.49 -17.25 -13.84
N LEU A 73 -4.31 -16.61 -13.02
CA LEU A 73 -4.31 -16.83 -11.58
C LEU A 73 -4.83 -18.24 -11.29
N THR A 74 -4.16 -18.97 -10.39
CA THR A 74 -4.49 -20.40 -10.12
C THR A 74 -4.72 -20.72 -8.66
N ARG A 75 -4.33 -19.81 -7.74
CA ARG A 75 -4.40 -20.06 -6.32
C ARG A 75 -5.27 -19.03 -5.62
N SER A 76 -6.40 -19.47 -5.09
CA SER A 76 -7.22 -18.68 -4.18
C SER A 76 -6.79 -18.85 -2.73
N ASN A 77 -7.20 -17.93 -1.88
CA ASN A 77 -6.87 -17.91 -0.48
C ASN A 77 -8.13 -17.70 0.38
N ASP A 78 -8.86 -18.76 0.61
CA ASP A 78 -10.13 -18.79 1.33
C ASP A 78 -10.01 -19.04 2.85
N ARG A 79 -8.77 -19.25 3.36
CA ARG A 79 -8.55 -19.65 4.77
C ARG A 79 -8.06 -18.53 5.68
N VAL A 80 -7.40 -17.52 5.14
CA VAL A 80 -6.66 -16.50 5.89
C VAL A 80 -7.31 -15.14 5.84
N GLN A 81 -8.34 -14.97 5.00
CA GLN A 81 -8.94 -13.67 4.71
C GLN A 81 -10.44 -13.69 4.82
N ILE A 82 -11.03 -12.53 5.06
CA ILE A 82 -12.48 -12.32 5.08
C ILE A 82 -13.08 -12.49 3.69
N LEU A 83 -12.34 -12.01 2.67
CA LEU A 83 -12.72 -12.09 1.25
C LEU A 83 -11.91 -13.17 0.56
N ASP A 84 -12.56 -13.90 -0.34
CA ASP A 84 -11.90 -14.84 -1.23
C ASP A 84 -11.05 -14.09 -2.25
N ASN A 85 -9.75 -14.29 -2.19
CA ASN A 85 -8.84 -13.62 -3.10
C ASN A 85 -7.66 -14.48 -3.52
N ALA A 86 -7.25 -14.28 -4.76
CA ALA A 86 -5.97 -14.71 -5.26
C ALA A 86 -4.98 -13.57 -5.09
N LYS A 87 -3.78 -13.88 -4.58
CA LYS A 87 -2.75 -12.86 -4.32
C LYS A 87 -1.37 -13.32 -4.72
N HIS A 88 -0.60 -12.38 -5.28
CA HIS A 88 0.85 -12.46 -5.37
C HIS A 88 1.43 -11.14 -4.88
N MET A 89 2.01 -11.13 -3.68
CA MET A 89 2.36 -9.88 -3.00
C MET A 89 3.76 -9.93 -2.39
N TYR A 90 4.32 -8.74 -2.26
CA TYR A 90 5.56 -8.47 -1.54
C TYR A 90 5.32 -7.44 -0.43
N PHE A 91 5.99 -7.64 0.71
CA PHE A 91 6.07 -6.69 1.83
C PHE A 91 7.50 -6.19 1.98
N THR A 92 7.66 -4.96 2.47
CA THR A 92 8.96 -4.54 3.00
C THR A 92 9.30 -5.36 4.24
N ARG A 93 10.60 -5.70 4.40
CA ARG A 93 11.07 -6.43 5.60
C ARG A 93 10.99 -5.58 6.84
N GLU A 94 11.25 -4.31 6.68
CA GLU A 94 11.24 -3.33 7.76
C GLU A 94 10.09 -2.35 7.55
N ARG A 95 9.56 -1.87 8.66
CA ARG A 95 8.56 -0.78 8.65
C ARG A 95 9.27 0.53 8.31
N VAL A 96 8.61 1.36 7.55
CA VAL A 96 8.97 2.76 7.36
C VAL A 96 8.37 3.54 8.52
N ALA A 97 9.23 4.05 9.40
CA ALA A 97 8.79 4.83 10.54
C ALA A 97 8.22 6.19 10.08
N VAL A 98 7.16 6.63 10.73
CA VAL A 98 6.61 7.98 10.57
C VAL A 98 7.18 8.85 11.68
N PRO A 99 7.77 10.03 11.37
CA PRO A 99 8.22 10.96 12.43
C PRO A 99 7.03 11.40 13.29
N GLU A 100 7.26 11.54 14.59
CA GLU A 100 6.23 12.03 15.51
C GLU A 100 5.78 13.44 15.11
N GLY A 101 4.49 13.59 14.84
CA GLY A 101 3.90 14.84 14.32
C GLY A 101 4.32 15.24 12.92
N GLY A 102 5.07 14.38 12.22
CA GLY A 102 5.58 14.63 10.88
C GLY A 102 4.72 14.04 9.75
N VAL A 103 5.25 14.16 8.55
CA VAL A 103 4.60 13.66 7.32
C VAL A 103 5.45 12.58 6.66
N LEU A 104 4.82 11.46 6.34
CA LEU A 104 5.37 10.43 5.46
C LEU A 104 4.78 10.63 4.06
N THR A 105 5.63 10.83 3.07
CA THR A 105 5.25 10.86 1.65
C THR A 105 5.83 9.64 0.95
N ILE A 106 4.99 8.92 0.22
CA ILE A 106 5.36 7.78 -0.61
C ILE A 106 5.05 8.10 -2.07
N ASP A 107 6.05 7.99 -2.93
CA ASP A 107 5.90 8.11 -4.38
C ASP A 107 6.26 6.79 -5.05
N VAL A 108 5.42 6.33 -5.98
CA VAL A 108 5.62 5.14 -6.80
C VAL A 108 4.95 5.30 -8.16
N ARG A 109 5.57 4.76 -9.21
CA ARG A 109 4.93 4.67 -10.53
C ARG A 109 4.40 3.26 -10.73
N ILE A 110 3.13 3.13 -11.13
CA ILE A 110 2.45 1.84 -11.29
C ILE A 110 1.79 1.77 -12.66
N SER A 111 1.82 0.59 -13.28
CA SER A 111 0.90 0.24 -14.37
C SER A 111 0.24 -1.11 -14.10
N ALA A 112 -1.00 -1.26 -14.58
CA ALA A 112 -1.81 -2.46 -14.42
C ALA A 112 -2.33 -2.96 -15.76
N LEU A 113 -2.31 -4.29 -15.96
CA LEU A 113 -2.91 -4.93 -17.10
C LEU A 113 -3.61 -6.22 -16.66
N GLY A 114 -4.93 -6.26 -16.82
CA GLY A 114 -5.76 -7.45 -16.61
C GLY A 114 -6.00 -8.20 -17.92
N TYR A 115 -5.87 -9.52 -17.87
CA TYR A 115 -6.16 -10.42 -18.97
C TYR A 115 -7.45 -11.16 -18.66
N GLY A 116 -8.50 -10.94 -19.45
CA GLY A 116 -9.79 -11.59 -19.26
C GLY A 116 -10.52 -11.18 -17.98
N THR A 117 -10.12 -10.06 -17.37
CA THR A 117 -10.86 -9.45 -16.25
C THR A 117 -12.14 -8.82 -16.72
N THR A 118 -13.17 -8.84 -15.89
CA THR A 118 -14.47 -8.21 -16.14
C THR A 118 -14.31 -6.69 -16.17
N PRO A 119 -14.69 -5.99 -17.24
CA PRO A 119 -14.59 -4.54 -17.31
C PRO A 119 -15.33 -3.85 -16.17
N ARG A 120 -14.68 -2.84 -15.58
CA ARG A 120 -15.17 -2.04 -14.45
C ARG A 120 -15.49 -2.82 -13.17
N ASP A 121 -15.09 -4.08 -13.09
CA ASP A 121 -15.11 -4.86 -11.86
C ASP A 121 -13.70 -4.90 -11.26
N LEU A 122 -13.39 -3.92 -10.43
CA LEU A 122 -12.07 -3.82 -9.81
C LEU A 122 -11.73 -5.08 -9.01
N TYR A 123 -12.72 -5.66 -8.31
CA TYR A 123 -12.49 -6.82 -7.45
C TYR A 123 -12.20 -8.12 -8.23
N ASP A 124 -12.42 -8.12 -9.53
CA ASP A 124 -12.08 -9.24 -10.42
C ASP A 124 -10.57 -9.36 -10.68
N GLY A 125 -9.84 -8.26 -10.51
CA GLY A 125 -8.39 -8.26 -10.56
C GLY A 125 -7.78 -6.88 -10.66
N PHE A 126 -6.83 -6.61 -9.79
CA PHE A 126 -6.13 -5.33 -9.73
C PHE A 126 -4.67 -5.47 -9.28
N VAL A 127 -3.92 -4.43 -9.57
CA VAL A 127 -2.57 -4.17 -9.07
C VAL A 127 -2.69 -3.24 -7.87
N SER A 128 -2.00 -3.53 -6.78
CA SER A 128 -2.10 -2.73 -5.57
C SER A 128 -0.76 -2.13 -5.15
N TYR A 129 -0.86 -1.03 -4.42
CA TYR A 129 0.20 -0.48 -3.58
C TYR A 129 -0.41 -0.08 -2.24
N ASN A 130 0.19 -0.56 -1.14
CA ASN A 130 -0.44 -0.55 0.17
C ASN A 130 0.53 -0.03 1.23
N LEU A 131 0.02 0.79 2.14
CA LEU A 131 0.63 1.16 3.40
C LEU A 131 -0.14 0.42 4.50
N LEU A 132 0.49 -0.56 5.15
CA LEU A 132 -0.15 -1.45 6.11
C LEU A 132 0.42 -1.24 7.50
N ASP A 133 -0.45 -0.96 8.46
CA ASP A 133 -0.08 -1.00 9.89
C ASP A 133 -0.70 -2.23 10.55
N PHE A 134 0.15 -3.19 10.87
CA PHE A 134 -0.26 -4.43 11.53
C PHE A 134 -0.48 -4.28 13.04
N GLU A 135 -0.29 -3.10 13.61
CA GLU A 135 -0.60 -2.82 15.02
C GLU A 135 -2.06 -2.41 15.20
N THR A 136 -2.59 -1.59 14.28
CA THR A 136 -3.97 -1.08 14.33
C THR A 136 -4.89 -1.76 13.32
N GLY A 137 -4.34 -2.46 12.33
CA GLY A 137 -5.08 -3.01 11.20
C GLY A 137 -5.33 -2.01 10.08
N THR A 138 -4.73 -0.82 10.14
CA THR A 138 -4.96 0.21 9.13
C THR A 138 -4.31 -0.14 7.80
N ALA A 139 -5.06 0.05 6.72
CA ALA A 139 -4.62 -0.06 5.35
C ALA A 139 -4.94 1.24 4.60
N ILE A 140 -3.96 1.76 3.85
CA ILE A 140 -4.06 2.96 3.02
C ILE A 140 -3.53 2.57 1.65
N ASP A 141 -4.42 2.47 0.66
CA ASP A 141 -4.09 1.76 -0.57
C ASP A 141 -4.43 2.55 -1.83
N PHE A 142 -3.72 2.20 -2.91
CA PHE A 142 -4.17 2.35 -4.29
C PHE A 142 -4.47 0.98 -4.89
N PHE A 143 -5.62 0.86 -5.57
CA PHE A 143 -5.99 -0.27 -6.40
C PHE A 143 -6.14 0.20 -7.85
N VAL A 144 -5.53 -0.52 -8.78
CA VAL A 144 -5.44 -0.13 -10.19
C VAL A 144 -5.80 -1.33 -11.08
N SER A 145 -6.80 -1.17 -11.94
CA SER A 145 -7.18 -2.14 -12.97
C SER A 145 -6.95 -1.59 -14.38
N ASN A 146 -7.51 -2.25 -15.40
CA ASN A 146 -7.46 -1.78 -16.78
C ASN A 146 -8.15 -0.43 -16.98
N ASP A 147 -9.19 -0.14 -16.20
CA ASP A 147 -10.15 0.92 -16.48
C ASP A 147 -10.65 1.65 -15.20
N VAL A 148 -10.12 1.26 -14.04
CA VAL A 148 -10.48 1.87 -12.75
C VAL A 148 -9.22 2.09 -11.92
N ILE A 149 -9.11 3.26 -11.31
CA ILE A 149 -8.20 3.56 -10.21
C ILE A 149 -9.07 3.85 -8.99
N ALA A 150 -8.71 3.26 -7.85
CA ALA A 150 -9.42 3.50 -6.60
C ALA A 150 -8.44 3.70 -5.43
N THR A 151 -8.93 4.39 -4.40
CA THR A 151 -8.27 4.50 -3.11
C THR A 151 -9.06 3.71 -2.07
N VAL A 152 -8.34 3.17 -1.10
CA VAL A 152 -8.92 2.50 0.06
C VAL A 152 -8.30 3.09 1.32
N TYR A 153 -9.16 3.39 2.28
CA TYR A 153 -8.79 3.61 3.67
C TYR A 153 -9.61 2.65 4.52
N ALA A 154 -8.94 1.78 5.22
CA ALA A 154 -9.62 0.70 5.93
C ALA A 154 -8.96 0.37 7.27
N ARG A 155 -9.74 -0.21 8.19
CA ARG A 155 -9.25 -0.99 9.32
C ARG A 155 -9.69 -2.43 9.14
N LEU A 156 -8.73 -3.32 8.92
CA LEU A 156 -8.93 -4.71 8.56
C LEU A 156 -8.56 -5.64 9.73
N PRO A 157 -9.24 -6.77 9.87
CA PRO A 157 -8.93 -7.78 10.88
C PRO A 157 -7.71 -8.61 10.46
N PHE A 158 -6.55 -7.99 10.36
CA PHE A 158 -5.33 -8.73 10.05
C PHE A 158 -5.04 -9.78 11.12
N PRO A 159 -4.48 -10.95 10.75
CA PRO A 159 -4.09 -11.97 11.71
C PRO A 159 -3.12 -11.40 12.76
N GLY A 160 -3.47 -11.55 14.04
CA GLY A 160 -2.68 -11.03 15.16
C GLY A 160 -2.99 -9.60 15.58
N VAL A 161 -3.80 -8.87 14.83
CA VAL A 161 -4.25 -7.53 15.21
C VAL A 161 -5.42 -7.66 16.20
N PRO A 162 -5.32 -7.07 17.40
CA PRO A 162 -6.42 -7.07 18.35
C PRO A 162 -7.63 -6.34 17.78
N ALA A 163 -8.82 -6.91 17.96
CA ALA A 163 -10.05 -6.16 17.67
C ALA A 163 -10.13 -4.93 18.59
N PRO A 164 -10.47 -3.74 18.06
CA PRO A 164 -10.70 -2.56 18.90
C PRO A 164 -11.70 -2.89 20.01
N GLU A 165 -11.43 -2.44 21.24
CA GLU A 165 -12.19 -2.85 22.43
C GLU A 165 -13.64 -2.36 22.42
N THR A 166 -13.93 -1.22 21.80
CA THR A 166 -15.28 -0.62 21.78
C THR A 166 -15.54 0.21 20.54
N GLY A 167 -16.81 0.37 20.18
CA GLY A 167 -17.31 1.35 19.22
C GLY A 167 -17.73 0.78 17.88
N ASP A 168 -18.45 1.61 17.13
CA ASP A 168 -19.02 1.29 15.81
C ASP A 168 -17.96 1.22 14.69
N GLN A 169 -16.68 1.48 15.02
CA GLN A 169 -15.57 1.56 14.06
C GLN A 169 -14.58 0.41 14.22
N ARG A 170 -15.02 -0.78 14.60
CA ARG A 170 -14.10 -1.93 14.74
C ARG A 170 -13.35 -2.23 13.46
N TYR A 171 -14.10 -2.43 12.40
CA TYR A 171 -13.59 -2.67 11.06
C TYR A 171 -14.42 -1.84 10.08
N PHE A 172 -13.75 -1.22 9.14
CA PHE A 172 -14.38 -0.43 8.10
C PHE A 172 -13.51 -0.48 6.85
N ALA A 173 -14.11 -0.21 5.70
CA ALA A 173 -13.41 0.08 4.46
C ALA A 173 -14.12 1.22 3.75
N ILE A 174 -13.42 2.32 3.55
CA ILE A 174 -13.85 3.42 2.71
C ILE A 174 -13.18 3.23 1.37
N PHE A 175 -13.98 2.87 0.38
CA PHE A 175 -13.55 2.64 -0.99
C PHE A 175 -14.05 3.77 -1.87
N LYS A 176 -13.17 4.32 -2.70
CA LYS A 176 -13.53 5.39 -3.62
C LYS A 176 -12.90 5.16 -4.99
N GLU A 177 -13.75 4.89 -5.98
CA GLU A 177 -13.34 4.97 -7.39
C GLU A 177 -13.03 6.43 -7.75
N LEU A 178 -11.96 6.63 -8.50
CA LEU A 178 -11.48 7.95 -8.89
C LEU A 178 -11.90 8.27 -10.33
N ASP A 179 -12.24 9.53 -10.56
CA ASP A 179 -12.46 10.05 -11.91
C ASP A 179 -11.13 10.41 -12.59
N VAL A 180 -10.26 9.41 -12.71
CA VAL A 180 -8.95 9.51 -13.37
C VAL A 180 -8.96 8.61 -14.59
N PRO A 181 -8.83 9.13 -15.82
CA PRO A 181 -8.77 8.31 -17.00
C PRO A 181 -7.57 7.37 -16.96
N THR A 182 -7.82 6.08 -17.17
CA THR A 182 -6.77 5.07 -17.27
C THR A 182 -7.14 4.02 -18.31
N SER A 183 -6.17 3.22 -18.73
CA SER A 183 -6.34 2.11 -19.64
C SER A 183 -5.33 1.00 -19.38
N ALA A 184 -5.59 -0.19 -19.92
CA ALA A 184 -4.74 -1.36 -19.75
C ALA A 184 -3.25 -1.06 -20.03
N GLY A 185 -2.40 -1.25 -19.03
CA GLY A 185 -0.96 -1.02 -19.09
C GLY A 185 -0.52 0.45 -19.05
N MET A 186 -1.46 1.40 -18.91
CA MET A 186 -1.13 2.83 -18.79
C MET A 186 -0.46 3.09 -17.43
N PRO A 187 0.76 3.67 -17.41
CA PRO A 187 1.42 3.99 -16.17
C PRO A 187 0.99 5.36 -15.65
N HIS A 188 0.83 5.47 -14.32
CA HIS A 188 0.62 6.73 -13.61
C HIS A 188 1.61 6.88 -12.47
N ASP A 189 1.86 8.11 -12.05
CA ASP A 189 2.62 8.44 -10.85
C ASP A 189 1.66 8.60 -9.67
N TYR A 190 1.83 7.78 -8.65
CA TYR A 190 0.99 7.72 -7.46
C TYR A 190 1.74 8.26 -6.26
N ARG A 191 1.05 9.05 -5.44
CA ARG A 191 1.58 9.52 -4.16
C ARG A 191 0.54 9.33 -3.06
N ILE A 192 1.03 8.93 -1.88
CA ILE A 192 0.29 8.93 -0.63
C ILE A 192 1.06 9.80 0.36
N ASP A 193 0.39 10.80 0.93
CA ASP A 193 0.88 11.57 2.07
C ASP A 193 0.08 11.14 3.32
N TYR A 194 0.79 10.74 4.36
CA TYR A 194 0.23 10.52 5.69
C TYR A 194 0.81 11.56 6.66
N ASP A 195 -0.02 12.49 7.09
CA ASP A 195 0.29 13.51 8.09
C ASP A 195 -0.14 13.00 9.47
N GLN A 196 0.85 12.54 10.27
CA GLN A 196 0.57 12.00 11.59
C GLN A 196 0.11 13.09 12.56
N GLY A 197 0.64 14.31 12.42
CA GLY A 197 0.30 15.43 13.29
C GLY A 197 -1.16 15.85 13.17
N GLN A 198 -1.70 15.79 11.96
CA GLN A 198 -3.08 16.15 11.64
C GLN A 198 -4.02 14.94 11.52
N ASN A 199 -3.52 13.72 11.59
CA ASN A 199 -4.29 12.50 11.30
C ASN A 199 -4.98 12.57 9.94
N HIS A 200 -4.23 12.90 8.89
CA HIS A 200 -4.75 13.19 7.57
C HIS A 200 -4.02 12.34 6.53
N VAL A 201 -4.77 11.73 5.62
CA VAL A 201 -4.24 11.00 4.46
C VAL A 201 -4.65 11.70 3.18
N ARG A 202 -3.73 11.82 2.23
CA ARG A 202 -3.98 12.38 0.91
C ARG A 202 -3.44 11.47 -0.18
N TRP A 203 -4.22 11.29 -1.24
CA TRP A 203 -3.85 10.50 -2.42
C TRP A 203 -3.75 11.39 -3.65
N TRP A 204 -2.69 11.20 -4.40
CA TRP A 204 -2.39 11.99 -5.60
C TRP A 204 -2.13 11.06 -6.78
N VAL A 205 -2.64 11.41 -7.95
CA VAL A 205 -2.33 10.74 -9.22
C VAL A 205 -1.83 11.79 -10.20
N ASP A 206 -0.68 11.57 -10.80
CA ASP A 206 -0.02 12.47 -11.75
C ASP A 206 0.06 13.92 -11.24
N GLY A 207 0.35 14.07 -9.95
CA GLY A 207 0.48 15.38 -9.29
C GLY A 207 -0.85 16.07 -8.93
N THR A 208 -1.98 15.43 -9.20
CA THR A 208 -3.31 15.95 -8.83
C THR A 208 -3.82 15.28 -7.56
N LEU A 209 -4.29 16.05 -6.57
CA LEU A 209 -4.98 15.52 -5.39
C LEU A 209 -6.31 14.90 -5.83
N VAL A 210 -6.50 13.62 -5.60
CA VAL A 210 -7.68 12.86 -6.07
C VAL A 210 -8.57 12.37 -4.94
N ASN A 211 -8.02 12.24 -3.73
CA ASN A 211 -8.77 11.89 -2.52
C ASN A 211 -8.04 12.37 -1.27
N GLU A 212 -8.80 12.58 -0.22
CA GLU A 212 -8.28 12.86 1.12
C GLU A 212 -9.24 12.33 2.18
N GLU A 213 -8.68 11.90 3.32
CA GLU A 213 -9.42 11.46 4.50
C GLU A 213 -8.84 12.15 5.73
N GLU A 214 -9.68 12.93 6.39
CA GLU A 214 -9.35 13.64 7.64
C GLU A 214 -9.77 12.81 8.84
N ASN A 215 -9.15 13.08 9.98
CA ASN A 215 -9.48 12.44 11.26
C ASN A 215 -9.31 10.91 11.24
N VAL A 216 -8.22 10.44 10.64
CA VAL A 216 -7.79 9.04 10.73
C VAL A 216 -7.74 8.66 12.22
N PRO A 217 -8.48 7.61 12.66
CA PRO A 217 -8.71 7.37 14.09
C PRO A 217 -7.47 6.99 14.89
N ASP A 218 -6.45 6.46 14.23
CA ASP A 218 -5.21 6.02 14.88
C ASP A 218 -4.02 6.85 14.42
N ARG A 219 -3.15 7.20 15.38
CA ARG A 219 -1.82 7.72 15.07
C ARG A 219 -0.88 6.57 14.77
N ILE A 220 -0.48 6.47 13.52
CA ILE A 220 0.34 5.36 13.04
C ILE A 220 1.82 5.75 13.12
N GLY A 221 2.60 4.93 13.84
CA GLY A 221 4.04 5.16 14.03
C GLY A 221 4.91 4.61 12.90
N GLY A 222 4.35 3.89 11.94
CA GLY A 222 5.07 3.37 10.79
C GLY A 222 4.26 2.36 9.99
N PHE A 223 4.66 2.17 8.74
CA PHE A 223 3.98 1.28 7.80
C PHE A 223 4.90 0.21 7.23
N THR A 224 4.38 -0.99 7.08
CA THR A 224 4.90 -1.97 6.12
C THR A 224 4.35 -1.60 4.75
N LEU A 225 5.25 -1.35 3.80
CA LEU A 225 4.83 -1.10 2.42
C LEU A 225 4.58 -2.43 1.73
N ALA A 226 3.56 -2.47 0.88
CA ALA A 226 3.21 -3.66 0.14
C ALA A 226 2.87 -3.33 -1.32
N MET A 227 3.10 -4.30 -2.20
CA MET A 227 2.70 -4.24 -3.59
C MET A 227 2.34 -5.62 -4.10
N GLY A 228 1.37 -5.69 -5.01
CA GLY A 228 0.98 -7.01 -5.52
C GLY A 228 -0.13 -7.02 -6.55
N LEU A 229 -0.42 -8.24 -6.97
CA LEU A 229 -1.55 -8.61 -7.81
C LEU A 229 -2.60 -9.22 -6.91
N MET A 230 -3.85 -8.81 -7.03
CA MET A 230 -4.92 -9.23 -6.14
C MET A 230 -6.26 -9.38 -6.86
N THR A 231 -7.12 -10.25 -6.30
CA THR A 231 -8.57 -10.26 -6.49
C THR A 231 -9.24 -10.11 -5.13
N GLU A 232 -10.47 -9.60 -5.07
CA GLU A 232 -11.24 -9.52 -3.83
C GLU A 232 -12.73 -9.80 -4.10
N LYS A 233 -13.08 -11.07 -4.19
CA LYS A 233 -14.47 -11.54 -4.32
C LYS A 233 -14.94 -12.15 -3.02
N ASP A 234 -16.22 -12.09 -2.76
CA ASP A 234 -16.83 -12.77 -1.63
C ASP A 234 -16.79 -14.29 -1.79
N ILE A 235 -16.70 -15.02 -0.68
CA ILE A 235 -16.84 -16.47 -0.68
C ILE A 235 -18.31 -16.82 -0.86
N VAL A 236 -18.64 -17.56 -1.91
CA VAL A 236 -20.01 -17.97 -2.22
C VAL A 236 -20.19 -19.46 -1.91
N GLY A 237 -21.13 -19.78 -1.00
CA GLY A 237 -21.42 -21.17 -0.61
C GLY A 237 -20.19 -21.90 -0.04
N GLY A 238 -19.29 -21.20 0.63
CA GLY A 238 -18.06 -21.75 1.20
C GLY A 238 -16.97 -22.10 0.17
N LYS A 239 -17.08 -21.57 -1.03
CA LYS A 239 -16.13 -21.78 -2.12
C LYS A 239 -15.63 -20.45 -2.69
N SER A 240 -14.38 -20.47 -3.11
CA SER A 240 -13.77 -19.38 -3.85
C SER A 240 -14.49 -19.14 -5.17
N VAL A 241 -14.75 -17.87 -5.48
CA VAL A 241 -15.28 -17.43 -6.78
C VAL A 241 -14.32 -16.46 -7.49
N SER A 242 -13.13 -16.27 -6.93
CA SER A 242 -12.14 -15.34 -7.49
C SER A 242 -11.53 -15.80 -8.82
N LEU A 243 -11.54 -17.10 -9.11
CA LEU A 243 -10.83 -17.66 -10.26
C LEU A 243 -11.77 -18.10 -11.36
N HIS A 244 -11.62 -17.50 -12.54
CA HIS A 244 -12.36 -17.89 -13.76
C HIS A 244 -11.48 -17.90 -15.02
N GLY A 245 -10.15 -17.91 -14.85
CA GLY A 245 -9.16 -17.94 -15.92
C GLY A 245 -8.51 -16.60 -16.24
N GLN A 246 -8.86 -15.56 -15.52
CA GLN A 246 -8.24 -14.24 -15.62
C GLN A 246 -6.79 -14.25 -15.15
N GLY A 247 -6.03 -13.26 -15.59
CA GLY A 247 -4.66 -13.01 -15.18
C GLY A 247 -4.37 -11.54 -14.98
N LEU A 248 -3.25 -11.25 -14.33
CA LEU A 248 -2.84 -9.90 -14.01
C LEU A 248 -1.36 -9.68 -14.33
N GLN A 249 -1.03 -8.45 -14.72
CA GLN A 249 0.32 -7.95 -14.80
C GLN A 249 0.40 -6.61 -14.06
N GLY A 250 1.36 -6.50 -13.16
CA GLY A 250 1.72 -5.24 -12.50
C GLY A 250 3.15 -4.86 -12.80
N GLU A 251 3.39 -3.56 -12.94
CA GLU A 251 4.73 -2.99 -12.94
C GLU A 251 4.81 -1.88 -11.91
N TRP A 252 5.90 -1.87 -11.11
CA TRP A 252 6.20 -0.85 -10.11
C TRP A 252 7.59 -0.30 -10.29
N SER A 253 7.74 1.01 -10.12
CA SER A 253 9.06 1.63 -9.91
C SER A 253 9.57 1.33 -8.51
N GLU A 254 10.83 1.69 -8.24
CA GLU A 254 11.29 1.87 -6.87
C GLU A 254 10.39 2.89 -6.15
N THR A 255 10.21 2.65 -4.86
CA THR A 255 9.45 3.56 -3.99
C THR A 255 10.37 4.65 -3.46
N ARG A 256 9.97 5.90 -3.62
CA ARG A 256 10.60 7.03 -2.93
C ARG A 256 9.82 7.33 -1.66
N VAL A 257 10.56 7.50 -0.58
CA VAL A 257 10.03 7.84 0.72
C VAL A 257 10.62 9.18 1.14
N THR A 258 9.77 10.12 1.50
CA THR A 258 10.17 11.40 2.10
C THR A 258 9.55 11.52 3.48
N LEU A 259 10.38 11.88 4.46
CA LEU A 259 9.99 12.13 5.85
C LEU A 259 10.26 13.60 6.17
N THR A 260 9.26 14.31 6.71
CA THR A 260 9.37 15.73 7.09
C THR A 260 8.74 16.00 8.44
#